data_e3c6eb6af5112d3ebe2e4259a42c384a
#
_entry.id   e3c6eb6af5112d3ebe2e4259a42c384a
#
_cell.length_a   1.000
_cell.length_b   1.000
_cell.length_c   1.000
_cell.angle_alpha   90.00
_cell.angle_beta   90.00
_cell.angle_gamma   90.00
#
_symmetry.space_group_name_H-M   'P 1'
#
loop_
_entity.id
_entity.type
_entity.pdbx_description
1 polymer ?
#
loop_
_entity_poly.entity_id
_entity_poly.type
_entity_poly.pdbx_seq_one_letter_code
_entity_poly.pdbx_strand_id
1 'polypeptide(L)'
;MQIAVCDDSALDRKIITSLLSFYFSEKAISYEIFQYENGTDLIYDVEESRWFDVIFLDIYLNGQLGIDVARRLRTLHYDGEIVFLSASSEFAVDSYDVEALSYILKPHSIEKLHRTMDRIIQKVEVNTYRVKQRSKMIRIPFHEILYVESSNSKCILHRRSGDSYVIYKRQ
;
A
#
# COMPACT_ATOMS: atom_id res chain seq x y z
N MET A 1 -5.10 2.23 6.23
CA MET A 1 -3.96 2.01 5.33
C MET A 1 -3.56 0.56 5.40
N GLN A 2 -3.48 -0.14 4.27
CA GLN A 2 -3.10 -1.56 4.18
C GLN A 2 -1.65 -1.66 3.72
N ILE A 3 -0.81 -2.33 4.47
CA ILE A 3 0.64 -2.40 4.26
C ILE A 3 1.04 -3.86 4.16
N ALA A 4 1.76 -4.24 3.11
CA ALA A 4 2.42 -5.55 3.05
C ALA A 4 3.92 -5.39 3.35
N VAL A 5 4.49 -6.35 4.05
CA VAL A 5 5.93 -6.50 4.29
C VAL A 5 6.32 -7.89 3.85
N CYS A 6 7.13 -7.99 2.81
CA CYS A 6 7.61 -9.25 2.25
C CYS A 6 9.14 -9.33 2.35
N ASP A 7 9.62 -10.23 3.18
CA ASP A 7 11.04 -10.49 3.45
C ASP A 7 11.15 -11.91 4.01
N ASP A 8 12.09 -12.71 3.59
CA ASP A 8 12.24 -14.09 4.08
C ASP A 8 12.85 -14.16 5.51
N SER A 9 13.54 -13.09 5.93
CA SER A 9 14.07 -12.95 7.27
C SER A 9 12.98 -12.50 8.26
N ALA A 10 12.61 -13.38 9.20
CA ALA A 10 11.69 -13.04 10.29
C ALA A 10 12.17 -11.85 11.14
N LEU A 11 13.50 -11.71 11.29
CA LEU A 11 14.09 -10.59 12.01
C LEU A 11 13.90 -9.29 11.26
N ASP A 12 14.14 -9.26 9.95
CA ASP A 12 13.98 -8.06 9.13
C ASP A 12 12.51 -7.65 9.04
N ARG A 13 11.58 -8.61 8.89
CA ARG A 13 10.14 -8.34 9.00
C ARG A 13 9.79 -7.68 10.33
N LYS A 14 10.33 -8.18 11.44
CA LYS A 14 10.10 -7.61 12.78
C LYS A 14 10.67 -6.20 12.90
N ILE A 15 11.85 -5.94 12.37
CA ILE A 15 12.47 -4.61 12.37
C ILE A 15 11.60 -3.62 11.62
N ILE A 16 11.26 -3.91 10.37
CA ILE A 16 10.48 -2.98 9.54
C ILE A 16 9.08 -2.75 10.10
N THR A 17 8.40 -3.79 10.61
CA THR A 17 7.08 -3.64 11.24
C THR A 17 7.15 -2.80 12.50
N SER A 18 8.20 -2.92 13.29
CA SER A 18 8.42 -2.08 14.50
C SER A 18 8.64 -0.62 14.12
N LEU A 19 9.45 -0.35 13.10
CA LEU A 19 9.70 1.01 12.59
C LEU A 19 8.42 1.65 12.03
N LEU A 20 7.61 0.90 11.30
CA LEU A 20 6.31 1.35 10.79
C LEU A 20 5.35 1.63 11.94
N SER A 21 5.27 0.75 12.93
CA SER A 21 4.42 0.95 14.12
C SER A 21 4.82 2.19 14.90
N PHE A 22 6.12 2.43 15.05
CA PHE A 22 6.64 3.66 15.66
C PHE A 22 6.23 4.90 14.87
N TYR A 23 6.39 4.88 13.54
CA TYR A 23 5.97 5.97 12.66
C TYR A 23 4.49 6.32 12.82
N PHE A 24 3.62 5.31 12.91
CA PHE A 24 2.17 5.52 13.05
C PHE A 24 1.72 5.87 14.47
N SER A 25 2.55 5.60 15.50
CA SER A 25 2.19 5.91 16.89
C SER A 25 1.91 7.39 17.13
N GLU A 26 2.52 8.26 16.35
CA GLU A 26 2.36 9.72 16.42
C GLU A 26 1.31 10.27 15.43
N LYS A 27 0.67 9.40 14.67
CA LYS A 27 -0.26 9.79 13.61
C LYS A 27 -1.66 9.20 13.85
N ALA A 28 -2.70 10.00 13.67
CA ALA A 28 -4.10 9.56 13.78
C ALA A 28 -4.55 8.83 12.49
N ILE A 29 -3.75 7.87 12.03
CA ILE A 29 -4.01 7.07 10.82
C ILE A 29 -4.16 5.62 11.22
N SER A 30 -5.32 5.02 10.91
CA SER A 30 -5.53 3.58 11.07
C SER A 30 -4.73 2.82 10.00
N TYR A 31 -4.02 1.79 10.43
CA TYR A 31 -3.20 0.95 9.54
C TYR A 31 -3.29 -0.53 9.94
N GLU A 32 -2.95 -1.40 9.00
CA GLU A 32 -2.84 -2.82 9.19
C GLU A 32 -1.63 -3.34 8.40
N ILE A 33 -0.83 -4.22 9.00
CA ILE A 33 0.38 -4.76 8.39
C ILE A 33 0.21 -6.26 8.18
N PHE A 34 0.42 -6.71 6.94
CA PHE A 34 0.43 -8.09 6.52
C PHE A 34 1.86 -8.52 6.23
N GLN A 35 2.28 -9.66 6.74
CA GLN A 35 3.64 -10.15 6.59
C GLN A 35 3.69 -11.38 5.70
N TYR A 36 4.65 -11.40 4.79
CA TYR A 36 4.90 -12.49 3.84
C TYR A 36 6.36 -12.93 3.93
N GLU A 37 6.59 -14.23 3.93
CA GLU A 37 7.94 -14.82 3.93
C GLU A 37 8.48 -15.04 2.52
N ASN A 38 7.61 -14.99 1.51
CA ASN A 38 7.96 -15.21 0.11
C ASN A 38 7.06 -14.39 -0.80
N GLY A 39 7.54 -14.17 -2.02
CA GLY A 39 6.80 -13.39 -3.02
C GLY A 39 5.59 -14.13 -3.60
N THR A 40 5.58 -15.46 -3.55
CA THR A 40 4.48 -16.27 -4.11
C THR A 40 3.20 -16.06 -3.35
N ASP A 41 3.24 -16.08 -2.02
CA ASP A 41 2.07 -15.85 -1.16
C ASP A 41 1.56 -14.42 -1.29
N LEU A 42 2.48 -13.44 -1.40
CA LEU A 42 2.13 -12.04 -1.66
C LEU A 42 1.40 -11.88 -3.01
N ILE A 43 1.95 -12.49 -4.09
CA ILE A 43 1.34 -12.45 -5.42
C ILE A 43 -0.04 -13.10 -5.37
N TYR A 44 -0.18 -14.26 -4.72
CA TYR A 44 -1.46 -14.96 -4.60
C TYR A 44 -2.53 -14.07 -3.95
N ASP A 45 -2.21 -13.41 -2.84
CA ASP A 45 -3.15 -12.51 -2.17
C ASP A 45 -3.57 -11.33 -3.06
N VAL A 46 -2.66 -10.79 -3.86
CA VAL A 46 -2.99 -9.72 -4.82
C VAL A 46 -3.86 -10.26 -5.97
N GLU A 47 -3.60 -11.48 -6.48
CA GLU A 47 -4.43 -12.15 -7.49
C GLU A 47 -5.85 -12.40 -6.95
N GLU A 48 -6.00 -12.72 -5.66
CA GLU A 48 -7.28 -12.85 -4.96
C GLU A 48 -7.92 -11.49 -4.59
N SER A 49 -7.44 -10.42 -5.23
CA SER A 49 -7.97 -9.05 -5.07
C SER A 49 -7.71 -8.40 -3.71
N ARG A 50 -6.74 -8.88 -2.94
CA ARG A 50 -6.28 -8.15 -1.76
C ARG A 50 -5.49 -6.92 -2.20
N TRP A 51 -5.87 -5.78 -1.65
CA TRP A 51 -5.23 -4.51 -1.95
C TRP A 51 -4.29 -4.07 -0.84
N PHE A 52 -3.14 -3.52 -1.23
CA PHE A 52 -2.22 -2.84 -0.34
C PHE A 52 -1.96 -1.42 -0.85
N ASP A 53 -1.93 -0.45 0.05
CA ASP A 53 -1.53 0.91 -0.29
C ASP A 53 -0.03 0.98 -0.58
N VAL A 54 0.76 0.15 0.12
CA VAL A 54 2.19 -0.01 -0.08
C VAL A 54 2.65 -1.43 0.22
N ILE A 55 3.61 -1.90 -0.57
CA ILE A 55 4.35 -3.15 -0.36
C ILE A 55 5.82 -2.79 -0.10
N PHE A 56 6.31 -3.13 1.10
CA PHE A 56 7.73 -3.17 1.41
C PHE A 56 8.24 -4.55 1.02
N LEU A 57 9.19 -4.61 0.09
CA LEU A 57 9.61 -5.84 -0.58
C LEU A 57 11.13 -5.98 -0.53
N ASP A 58 11.62 -7.05 0.10
CA ASP A 58 13.05 -7.38 -0.02
C ASP A 58 13.40 -7.82 -1.44
N ILE A 59 14.60 -7.46 -1.87
CA ILE A 59 15.15 -7.86 -3.17
C ILE A 59 15.58 -9.33 -3.15
N TYR A 60 16.18 -9.79 -2.08
CA TYR A 60 16.72 -11.15 -1.97
C TYR A 60 15.80 -12.03 -1.13
N LEU A 61 14.82 -12.63 -1.77
CA LEU A 61 13.96 -13.65 -1.17
C LEU A 61 14.52 -15.05 -1.47
N ASN A 62 14.30 -16.00 -0.59
CA ASN A 62 14.72 -17.38 -0.79
C ASN A 62 14.23 -17.96 -2.13
N GLY A 63 15.15 -18.12 -3.07
CA GLY A 63 14.87 -18.70 -4.40
C GLY A 63 14.14 -17.77 -5.38
N GLN A 64 13.92 -16.49 -5.04
CA GLN A 64 13.22 -15.52 -5.88
C GLN A 64 13.81 -14.13 -5.71
N LEU A 65 13.85 -13.33 -6.78
CA LEU A 65 14.20 -11.92 -6.69
C LEU A 65 12.95 -11.07 -6.50
N GLY A 66 12.99 -10.15 -5.53
CA GLY A 66 11.90 -9.21 -5.27
C GLY A 66 11.57 -8.32 -6.47
N ILE A 67 12.57 -8.02 -7.33
CA ILE A 67 12.33 -7.29 -8.56
C ILE A 67 11.42 -8.06 -9.52
N ASP A 68 11.52 -9.38 -9.58
CA ASP A 68 10.66 -10.21 -10.42
C ASP A 68 9.25 -10.33 -9.80
N VAL A 69 9.16 -10.37 -8.48
CA VAL A 69 7.88 -10.25 -7.76
C VAL A 69 7.19 -8.94 -8.11
N ALA A 70 7.90 -7.82 -8.07
CA ALA A 70 7.37 -6.51 -8.41
C ALA A 70 6.91 -6.44 -9.88
N ARG A 71 7.69 -6.98 -10.83
CA ARG A 71 7.28 -7.09 -12.23
C ARG A 71 5.97 -7.87 -12.37
N ARG A 72 5.86 -9.01 -11.68
CA ARG A 72 4.62 -9.79 -11.68
C ARG A 72 3.44 -9.01 -11.12
N LEU A 73 3.60 -8.30 -10.01
CA LEU A 73 2.56 -7.44 -9.44
C LEU A 73 2.10 -6.37 -10.45
N ARG A 74 3.02 -5.74 -11.17
CA ARG A 74 2.66 -4.76 -12.22
C ARG A 74 1.90 -5.40 -13.38
N THR A 75 2.23 -6.63 -13.78
CA THR A 75 1.44 -7.35 -14.81
C THR A 75 0.03 -7.70 -14.35
N LEU A 76 -0.20 -7.79 -13.06
CA LEU A 76 -1.52 -7.96 -12.43
C LEU A 76 -2.27 -6.63 -12.23
N HIS A 77 -1.75 -5.53 -12.80
CA HIS A 77 -2.31 -4.19 -12.65
C HIS A 77 -2.37 -3.70 -11.19
N TYR A 78 -1.47 -4.19 -10.36
CA TYR A 78 -1.28 -3.61 -9.04
C TYR A 78 -0.63 -2.23 -9.20
N ASP A 79 -1.33 -1.18 -8.83
CA ASP A 79 -0.92 0.23 -8.95
C ASP A 79 -0.59 0.88 -7.59
N GLY A 80 -0.59 0.10 -6.49
CA GLY A 80 -0.12 0.55 -5.19
C GLY A 80 1.40 0.80 -5.17
N GLU A 81 1.87 1.45 -4.12
CA GLU A 81 3.28 1.82 -4.00
C GLU A 81 4.15 0.59 -3.69
N ILE A 82 5.34 0.53 -4.29
CA ILE A 82 6.37 -0.47 -3.98
C ILE A 82 7.58 0.24 -3.43
N VAL A 83 8.09 -0.26 -2.30
CA VAL A 83 9.32 0.20 -1.66
C VAL A 83 10.23 -0.99 -1.49
N PHE A 84 11.39 -0.97 -2.16
CA PHE A 84 12.36 -2.02 -1.99
C PHE A 84 13.20 -1.83 -0.72
N LEU A 85 13.45 -2.95 -0.06
CA LEU A 85 14.37 -3.09 1.06
C LEU A 85 15.52 -3.98 0.60
N SER A 86 16.78 -3.60 0.79
CA SER A 86 17.89 -4.42 0.31
C SER A 86 19.20 -4.19 1.07
N ALA A 87 20.00 -5.23 1.17
CA ALA A 87 21.37 -5.12 1.65
C ALA A 87 22.36 -4.58 0.58
N SER A 88 21.95 -4.51 -0.68
CA SER A 88 22.78 -4.08 -1.82
C SER A 88 22.08 -3.01 -2.64
N SER A 89 22.83 -2.15 -3.29
CA SER A 89 22.32 -1.15 -4.26
C SER A 89 22.26 -1.68 -5.70
N GLU A 90 22.58 -2.94 -5.93
CA GLU A 90 22.73 -3.57 -7.25
C GLU A 90 21.48 -3.37 -8.14
N PHE A 91 20.28 -3.55 -7.56
CA PHE A 91 19.01 -3.44 -8.28
C PHE A 91 18.35 -2.05 -8.19
N ALA A 92 19.09 -1.03 -7.72
CA ALA A 92 18.51 0.31 -7.58
C ALA A 92 18.05 0.90 -8.93
N VAL A 93 18.77 0.59 -10.01
CA VAL A 93 18.41 1.04 -11.37
C VAL A 93 17.18 0.27 -11.86
N ASP A 94 17.15 -1.05 -11.69
CA ASP A 94 16.02 -1.89 -12.13
C ASP A 94 14.72 -1.56 -11.40
N SER A 95 14.81 -0.95 -10.20
CA SER A 95 13.63 -0.53 -9.45
C SER A 95 12.79 0.54 -10.18
N TYR A 96 13.39 1.31 -11.10
CA TYR A 96 12.67 2.27 -11.93
C TYR A 96 11.75 1.59 -12.94
N ASP A 97 12.13 0.42 -13.47
CA ASP A 97 11.34 -0.32 -14.47
C ASP A 97 9.99 -0.81 -13.90
N VAL A 98 9.91 -0.96 -12.59
CA VAL A 98 8.68 -1.36 -11.88
C VAL A 98 8.01 -0.19 -11.16
N GLU A 99 8.44 1.03 -11.46
CA GLU A 99 7.90 2.26 -10.85
C GLU A 99 7.90 2.20 -9.31
N ALA A 100 9.00 1.73 -8.73
CA ALA A 100 9.14 1.73 -7.28
C ALA A 100 9.26 3.16 -6.73
N LEU A 101 8.54 3.44 -5.65
CA LEU A 101 8.54 4.75 -5.02
C LEU A 101 9.88 5.06 -4.34
N SER A 102 10.51 4.04 -3.78
CA SER A 102 11.75 4.19 -3.03
C SER A 102 12.53 2.88 -2.97
N TYR A 103 13.83 3.02 -2.76
CA TYR A 103 14.78 1.94 -2.52
C TYR A 103 15.52 2.24 -1.22
N ILE A 104 15.38 1.42 -0.19
CA ILE A 104 15.93 1.64 1.15
C ILE A 104 16.98 0.56 1.43
N LEU A 105 18.21 0.98 1.66
CA LEU A 105 19.29 0.05 2.04
C LEU A 105 19.16 -0.37 3.51
N LYS A 106 19.46 -1.64 3.77
CA LYS A 106 19.67 -2.18 5.13
C LYS A 106 21.09 -1.79 5.64
N PRO A 107 21.30 -1.40 6.89
CA PRO A 107 20.28 -1.21 7.92
C PRO A 107 19.37 -0.02 7.61
N HIS A 108 18.06 -0.18 7.91
CA HIS A 108 17.05 0.80 7.48
C HIS A 108 17.26 2.16 8.13
N SER A 109 17.42 3.20 7.31
CA SER A 109 17.41 4.58 7.78
C SER A 109 15.99 4.99 8.20
N ILE A 110 15.82 5.29 9.48
CA ILE A 110 14.54 5.78 10.03
C ILE A 110 14.08 7.03 9.27
N GLU A 111 14.98 7.97 9.02
CA GLU A 111 14.66 9.21 8.30
C GLU A 111 14.20 8.95 6.86
N LYS A 112 14.83 8.01 6.17
CA LYS A 112 14.45 7.64 4.81
C LYS A 112 13.10 6.95 4.80
N LEU A 113 12.86 6.06 5.77
CA LEU A 113 11.56 5.40 5.94
C LEU A 113 10.46 6.43 6.20
N HIS A 114 10.66 7.36 7.14
CA HIS A 114 9.69 8.41 7.47
C HIS A 114 9.36 9.28 6.26
N ARG A 115 10.37 9.77 5.52
CA ARG A 115 10.15 10.54 4.29
C ARG A 115 9.39 9.75 3.23
N THR A 116 9.70 8.47 3.09
CA THR A 116 9.00 7.57 2.15
C THR A 116 7.54 7.42 2.56
N MET A 117 7.27 7.18 3.85
CA MET A 117 5.91 7.07 4.38
C MET A 117 5.11 8.37 4.24
N ASP A 118 5.71 9.52 4.49
CA ASP A 118 5.04 10.81 4.29
C ASP A 118 4.60 11.00 2.83
N ARG A 119 5.43 10.60 1.86
CA ARG A 119 5.08 10.63 0.43
C ARG A 119 3.92 9.67 0.11
N ILE A 120 3.93 8.46 0.68
CA ILE A 120 2.87 7.46 0.50
C ILE A 120 1.55 7.99 1.04
N ILE A 121 1.55 8.50 2.28
CA ILE A 121 0.35 9.06 2.90
C ILE A 121 -0.22 10.19 2.06
N GLN A 122 0.62 11.10 1.57
CA GLN A 122 0.19 12.19 0.70
C GLN A 122 -0.47 11.67 -0.58
N LYS A 123 0.11 10.66 -1.24
CA LYS A 123 -0.47 10.01 -2.44
C LYS A 123 -1.80 9.34 -2.12
N VAL A 124 -1.87 8.57 -1.02
CA VAL A 124 -3.11 7.90 -0.59
C VAL A 124 -4.20 8.94 -0.28
N GLU A 125 -3.85 10.07 0.34
CA GLU A 125 -4.80 11.14 0.64
C GLU A 125 -5.38 11.79 -0.63
N VAL A 126 -4.56 11.98 -1.66
CA VAL A 126 -4.99 12.52 -2.96
C VAL A 126 -5.88 11.51 -3.70
N ASN A 127 -5.58 10.22 -3.57
CA ASN A 127 -6.31 9.13 -4.24
C ASN A 127 -7.51 8.60 -3.45
N THR A 128 -8.05 9.38 -2.51
CA THR A 128 -9.23 9.02 -1.73
C THR A 128 -10.38 9.99 -1.96
N TYR A 129 -11.59 9.45 -2.03
CA TYR A 129 -12.81 10.24 -1.97
C TYR A 129 -13.27 10.41 -0.51
N ARG A 130 -13.62 11.64 -0.11
CA ARG A 130 -14.06 11.93 1.26
C ARG A 130 -15.58 12.00 1.31
N VAL A 131 -16.19 11.11 2.08
CA VAL A 131 -17.64 11.08 2.31
C VAL A 131 -17.94 11.49 3.74
N LYS A 132 -18.81 12.48 3.93
CA LYS A 132 -19.31 12.84 5.24
C LYS A 132 -20.53 11.97 5.56
N GLN A 133 -20.43 11.13 6.58
CA GLN A 133 -21.52 10.31 7.05
C GLN A 133 -21.82 10.65 8.53
N ARG A 134 -22.96 11.28 8.78
CA ARG A 134 -23.32 11.86 10.08
C ARG A 134 -22.22 12.81 10.59
N SER A 135 -21.58 12.48 11.72
CA SER A 135 -20.49 13.28 12.31
C SER A 135 -19.07 12.80 11.91
N LYS A 136 -18.96 11.73 11.13
CA LYS A 136 -17.66 11.14 10.75
C LYS A 136 -17.33 11.43 9.29
N MET A 137 -16.05 11.72 9.02
CA MET A 137 -15.49 11.77 7.68
C MET A 137 -14.91 10.40 7.33
N ILE A 138 -15.43 9.76 6.29
CA ILE A 138 -14.95 8.48 5.78
C ILE A 138 -14.11 8.77 4.54
N ARG A 139 -12.95 8.15 4.46
CA ARG A 139 -12.07 8.19 3.28
C ARG A 139 -12.23 6.89 2.52
N ILE A 140 -12.56 6.96 1.26
CA ILE A 140 -12.76 5.80 0.38
C ILE A 140 -11.71 5.89 -0.72
N PRO A 141 -10.76 4.96 -0.79
CA PRO A 141 -9.78 4.89 -1.88
C PRO A 141 -10.49 4.76 -3.22
N PHE A 142 -10.01 5.44 -4.26
CA PHE A 142 -10.65 5.40 -5.58
C PHE A 142 -10.72 3.97 -6.15
N HIS A 143 -9.71 3.14 -5.91
CA HIS A 143 -9.71 1.75 -6.38
C HIS A 143 -10.79 0.87 -5.72
N GLU A 144 -11.30 1.27 -4.55
CA GLU A 144 -12.42 0.58 -3.88
C GLU A 144 -13.79 1.00 -4.43
N ILE A 145 -13.86 2.10 -5.19
CA ILE A 145 -15.10 2.57 -5.76
C ILE A 145 -15.43 1.73 -6.98
N LEU A 146 -16.56 1.02 -6.95
CA LEU A 146 -17.02 0.21 -8.05
C LEU A 146 -17.75 1.08 -9.10
N TYR A 147 -18.74 1.85 -8.64
CA TYR A 147 -19.47 2.83 -9.45
C TYR A 147 -20.21 3.82 -8.54
N VAL A 148 -20.66 4.89 -9.14
CA VAL A 148 -21.51 5.90 -8.49
C VAL A 148 -22.78 6.05 -9.32
N GLU A 149 -23.93 5.82 -8.70
CA GLU A 149 -25.21 6.09 -9.33
C GLU A 149 -25.80 7.42 -8.83
N SER A 150 -26.51 8.11 -9.71
CA SER A 150 -27.19 9.36 -9.36
C SER A 150 -28.71 9.14 -9.38
N SER A 151 -29.38 9.45 -8.28
CA SER A 151 -30.82 9.40 -8.13
C SER A 151 -31.33 10.70 -7.52
N ASN A 152 -32.05 11.51 -8.29
CA ASN A 152 -32.58 12.83 -7.90
C ASN A 152 -31.48 13.73 -7.28
N SER A 153 -31.61 14.08 -5.99
CA SER A 153 -30.67 14.95 -5.25
C SER A 153 -29.55 14.18 -4.54
N LYS A 154 -29.47 12.86 -4.72
CA LYS A 154 -28.53 11.99 -4.03
C LYS A 154 -27.64 11.28 -5.04
N CYS A 155 -26.38 11.03 -4.64
CA CYS A 155 -25.54 10.05 -5.32
C CYS A 155 -25.27 8.90 -4.34
N ILE A 156 -25.24 7.68 -4.84
CA ILE A 156 -24.91 6.49 -4.06
C ILE A 156 -23.58 5.96 -4.60
N LEU A 157 -22.58 5.92 -3.74
CA LEU A 157 -21.27 5.36 -4.04
C LEU A 157 -21.25 3.92 -3.59
N HIS A 158 -20.99 3.01 -4.52
CA HIS A 158 -20.90 1.57 -4.27
C HIS A 158 -19.43 1.13 -4.25
N ARG A 159 -19.07 0.39 -3.18
CA ARG A 159 -17.72 -0.14 -3.01
C ARG A 159 -17.64 -1.61 -3.45
N ARG A 160 -16.44 -2.04 -3.79
CA ARG A 160 -16.12 -3.45 -4.07
C ARG A 160 -16.41 -4.37 -2.88
N SER A 161 -16.32 -3.86 -1.64
CA SER A 161 -16.70 -4.58 -0.42
C SER A 161 -18.20 -4.85 -0.27
N GLY A 162 -19.03 -4.29 -1.13
CA GLY A 162 -20.51 -4.36 -1.03
C GLY A 162 -21.14 -3.23 -0.22
N ASP A 163 -20.36 -2.42 0.48
CA ASP A 163 -20.87 -1.25 1.21
C ASP A 163 -21.29 -0.14 0.24
N SER A 164 -22.29 0.64 0.67
CA SER A 164 -22.76 1.80 -0.09
C SER A 164 -22.89 3.03 0.78
N TYR A 165 -22.53 4.19 0.21
CA TYR A 165 -22.57 5.48 0.91
C TYR A 165 -23.42 6.48 0.14
N VAL A 166 -24.35 7.13 0.84
CA VAL A 166 -25.19 8.19 0.24
C VAL A 166 -24.46 9.52 0.35
N ILE A 167 -24.32 10.18 -0.78
CA ILE A 167 -23.71 11.50 -0.92
C ILE A 167 -24.81 12.48 -1.38
N TYR A 168 -25.01 13.54 -0.63
CA TYR A 168 -25.94 14.58 -1.01
C TYR A 168 -25.25 15.60 -1.91
N LYS A 169 -25.85 15.89 -3.08
CA LYS A 169 -25.38 16.99 -3.92
C LYS A 169 -25.51 18.30 -3.13
N ARG A 170 -24.43 19.06 -3.04
CA ARG A 170 -24.55 20.46 -2.57
C ARG A 170 -25.34 21.23 -3.60
N GLN A 171 -26.40 21.89 -3.15
CA GLN A 171 -27.08 22.92 -3.91
C GLN A 171 -26.15 24.10 -4.10
#